data_7de255468a369471f529211452c8b710
#
_entry.id   7de255468a369471f529211452c8b710
#
_cell.length_a   1.000
_cell.length_b   1.000
_cell.length_c   1.000
_cell.angle_alpha   90.00
_cell.angle_beta   90.00
_cell.angle_gamma   90.00
#
_symmetry.space_group_name_H-M   'P 1'
#
loop_
_entity.id
_entity.type
_entity.pdbx_description
1 polymer ?
#
loop_
_entity_poly.entity_id
_entity_poly.type
_entity_poly.pdbx_seq_one_letter_code
_entity_poly.pdbx_strand_id
1 'polypeptide(L)'
;MFKITSKALLATAVSAALVLGGVSVSAFAADATPAPSASPSKAPRVNPNKVAMDAFRAAQADFKVAQDKFKADKGTYEAALASYKTVFTAYAAAKKVVAESFKAAVQAANAAYETANAAATTDAQKADARAARKAAIAAATTVRDAAIATLGAAPVRPVQPVRPTPPAKPVHIDPTHAPKAPKAPATPAPTPTP
;
A
#
# COMPACT_ATOMS: atom_id res chain seq x y z
N MET A 1 40.58 -11.27 2.80
CA MET A 1 39.65 -12.32 2.31
C MET A 1 38.45 -12.35 3.24
N PHE A 2 37.37 -11.67 2.89
CA PHE A 2 36.09 -11.74 3.61
C PHE A 2 35.09 -12.53 2.78
N LYS A 3 34.69 -13.71 3.28
CA LYS A 3 33.62 -14.53 2.69
C LYS A 3 32.28 -13.95 3.13
N ILE A 4 31.52 -13.34 2.20
CA ILE A 4 30.14 -12.93 2.40
C ILE A 4 29.26 -14.12 2.02
N THR A 5 28.70 -14.79 3.01
CA THR A 5 27.66 -15.83 2.83
C THR A 5 26.32 -15.16 2.61
N SER A 6 25.81 -15.22 1.38
CA SER A 6 24.47 -14.81 1.02
C SER A 6 23.44 -15.77 1.62
N LYS A 7 22.67 -15.33 2.64
CA LYS A 7 21.47 -16.02 3.10
C LYS A 7 20.29 -15.61 2.22
N ALA A 8 19.80 -16.56 1.44
CA ALA A 8 18.56 -16.43 0.65
C ALA A 8 17.37 -16.23 1.60
N LEU A 9 16.63 -15.13 1.41
CA LEU A 9 15.32 -14.93 2.03
C LEU A 9 14.26 -15.69 1.20
N LEU A 10 13.69 -16.74 1.81
CA LEU A 10 12.48 -17.40 1.29
C LEU A 10 11.28 -16.47 1.52
N ALA A 11 10.68 -16.04 0.42
CA ALA A 11 9.37 -15.37 0.43
C ALA A 11 8.29 -16.45 0.56
N THR A 12 7.61 -16.50 1.71
CA THR A 12 6.44 -17.36 1.93
C THR A 12 5.20 -16.61 1.43
N ALA A 13 4.65 -17.06 0.31
CA ALA A 13 3.36 -16.62 -0.21
C ALA A 13 2.24 -17.31 0.61
N VAL A 14 1.46 -16.53 1.35
CA VAL A 14 0.23 -17.00 2.01
C VAL A 14 -0.91 -16.85 1.02
N SER A 15 -1.36 -17.98 0.45
CA SER A 15 -2.56 -18.07 -0.36
C SER A 15 -3.78 -18.18 0.54
N ALA A 16 -4.64 -17.16 0.55
CA ALA A 16 -5.96 -17.22 1.17
C ALA A 16 -6.93 -17.98 0.25
N ALA A 17 -7.33 -19.19 0.64
CA ALA A 17 -8.35 -19.96 -0.03
C ALA A 17 -9.75 -19.45 0.40
N LEU A 18 -10.51 -18.89 -0.53
CA LEU A 18 -11.91 -18.52 -0.36
C LEU A 18 -12.76 -19.76 -0.55
N VAL A 19 -13.30 -20.35 0.53
CA VAL A 19 -14.26 -21.44 0.47
C VAL A 19 -15.66 -20.83 0.28
N LEU A 20 -16.17 -20.90 -0.94
CA LEU A 20 -17.58 -20.64 -1.27
C LEU A 20 -18.38 -21.92 -0.97
N GLY A 21 -19.06 -21.94 0.18
CA GLY A 21 -20.01 -22.99 0.55
C GLY A 21 -21.27 -22.91 -0.31
N GLY A 22 -21.42 -23.81 -1.27
CA GLY A 22 -22.62 -24.01 -2.05
C GLY A 22 -23.74 -24.61 -1.19
N VAL A 23 -24.89 -23.94 -1.11
CA VAL A 23 -26.11 -24.44 -0.49
C VAL A 23 -26.89 -25.21 -1.55
N SER A 24 -26.89 -26.55 -1.45
CA SER A 24 -27.70 -27.42 -2.30
C SER A 24 -29.15 -27.37 -1.82
N VAL A 25 -30.04 -26.83 -2.64
CA VAL A 25 -31.50 -26.90 -2.41
C VAL A 25 -32.03 -28.20 -2.95
N SER A 26 -32.34 -29.16 -2.08
CA SER A 26 -33.04 -30.40 -2.44
C SER A 26 -34.53 -30.12 -2.54
N ALA A 27 -35.08 -30.19 -3.76
CA ALA A 27 -36.52 -30.14 -4.00
C ALA A 27 -37.12 -31.49 -3.62
N PHE A 28 -37.86 -31.55 -2.52
CA PHE A 28 -38.78 -32.64 -2.22
C PHE A 28 -40.19 -32.25 -2.67
N ALA A 29 -40.71 -32.94 -3.71
CA ALA A 29 -42.10 -32.97 -4.02
C ALA A 29 -42.83 -33.87 -3.02
N ALA A 30 -43.67 -33.31 -2.19
CA ALA A 30 -44.57 -34.04 -1.30
C ALA A 30 -46.00 -33.66 -1.59
N ASP A 31 -46.77 -34.71 -1.79
CA ASP A 31 -48.18 -34.90 -1.99
C ASP A 31 -49.10 -33.98 -1.15
N ALA A 32 -50.07 -33.40 -1.78
CA ALA A 32 -51.00 -32.41 -1.20
C ALA A 32 -52.13 -33.08 -0.44
N THR A 33 -51.99 -33.12 0.89
CA THR A 33 -53.16 -33.27 1.78
C THR A 33 -53.59 -31.91 2.29
N PRO A 34 -54.85 -31.47 2.20
CA PRO A 34 -55.26 -30.14 2.69
C PRO A 34 -55.22 -30.15 4.22
N ALA A 35 -54.20 -29.44 4.75
CA ALA A 35 -54.10 -29.18 6.17
C ALA A 35 -55.09 -28.06 6.60
N PRO A 36 -55.64 -28.11 7.83
CA PRO A 36 -56.53 -27.06 8.36
C PRO A 36 -55.87 -25.73 8.37
N SER A 37 -56.58 -24.69 7.95
CA SER A 37 -56.22 -23.28 7.90
C SER A 37 -55.56 -22.83 9.23
N ALA A 38 -54.24 -22.86 9.26
CA ALA A 38 -53.49 -22.28 10.37
C ALA A 38 -53.65 -20.77 10.32
N SER A 39 -54.21 -20.19 11.37
CA SER A 39 -54.22 -18.73 11.59
C SER A 39 -52.82 -18.15 11.33
N PRO A 40 -52.69 -17.02 10.62
CA PRO A 40 -51.38 -16.45 10.29
C PRO A 40 -50.63 -16.16 11.58
N SER A 41 -49.64 -16.99 11.87
CA SER A 41 -48.72 -16.79 12.99
C SER A 41 -48.09 -15.42 12.79
N LYS A 42 -48.39 -14.50 13.70
CA LYS A 42 -47.84 -13.13 13.68
C LYS A 42 -46.35 -13.21 13.75
N ALA A 43 -45.68 -12.97 12.62
CA ALA A 43 -44.20 -13.02 12.52
C ALA A 43 -43.59 -12.20 13.69
N PRO A 44 -42.54 -12.70 14.35
CA PRO A 44 -41.91 -11.99 15.47
C PRO A 44 -41.50 -10.59 14.99
N ARG A 45 -42.03 -9.56 15.65
CA ARG A 45 -41.63 -8.17 15.35
C ARG A 45 -40.19 -7.96 15.77
N VAL A 46 -39.28 -7.96 14.81
CA VAL A 46 -37.88 -7.63 15.05
C VAL A 46 -37.76 -6.14 15.37
N ASN A 47 -37.24 -5.82 16.55
CA ASN A 47 -37.01 -4.43 16.93
C ASN A 47 -35.79 -3.89 16.12
N PRO A 48 -35.98 -2.91 15.21
CA PRO A 48 -34.91 -2.40 14.35
C PRO A 48 -33.77 -1.76 15.15
N ASN A 49 -34.08 -1.14 16.30
CA ASN A 49 -33.06 -0.57 17.17
C ASN A 49 -32.18 -1.64 17.82
N LYS A 50 -32.76 -2.82 18.17
CA LYS A 50 -31.98 -3.94 18.70
C LYS A 50 -31.01 -4.46 17.65
N VAL A 51 -31.46 -4.66 16.41
CA VAL A 51 -30.62 -5.14 15.30
C VAL A 51 -29.49 -4.14 15.03
N ALA A 52 -29.78 -2.83 15.00
CA ALA A 52 -28.78 -1.79 14.80
C ALA A 52 -27.74 -1.75 15.94
N MET A 53 -28.17 -1.95 17.18
CA MET A 53 -27.27 -2.00 18.34
C MET A 53 -26.41 -3.26 18.34
N ASP A 54 -26.94 -4.42 17.95
CA ASP A 54 -26.18 -5.65 17.88
C ASP A 54 -25.13 -5.58 16.75
N ALA A 55 -25.50 -5.01 15.58
CA ALA A 55 -24.56 -4.73 14.50
C ALA A 55 -23.46 -3.74 14.91
N PHE A 56 -23.80 -2.72 15.66
CA PHE A 56 -22.81 -1.76 16.19
C PHE A 56 -21.85 -2.41 17.18
N ARG A 57 -22.33 -3.29 18.06
CA ARG A 57 -21.46 -4.03 18.98
C ARG A 57 -20.49 -4.95 18.24
N ALA A 58 -20.96 -5.64 17.19
CA ALA A 58 -20.10 -6.44 16.33
C ALA A 58 -19.03 -5.58 15.64
N ALA A 59 -19.43 -4.44 15.06
CA ALA A 59 -18.50 -3.51 14.43
C ALA A 59 -17.49 -2.90 15.42
N GLN A 60 -17.88 -2.69 16.70
CA GLN A 60 -16.95 -2.29 17.76
C GLN A 60 -15.93 -3.38 18.08
N ALA A 61 -16.35 -4.64 18.12
CA ALA A 61 -15.44 -5.76 18.34
C ALA A 61 -14.41 -5.87 17.19
N ASP A 62 -14.85 -5.79 15.94
CA ASP A 62 -13.99 -5.77 14.76
C ASP A 62 -13.03 -4.58 14.78
N PHE A 63 -13.52 -3.41 15.17
CA PHE A 63 -12.68 -2.23 15.31
C PHE A 63 -11.59 -2.40 16.39
N LYS A 64 -11.90 -3.05 17.49
CA LYS A 64 -10.91 -3.37 18.52
C LYS A 64 -9.82 -4.29 17.99
N VAL A 65 -10.19 -5.35 17.26
CA VAL A 65 -9.24 -6.25 16.59
C VAL A 65 -8.37 -5.48 15.59
N ALA A 66 -8.99 -4.60 14.78
CA ALA A 66 -8.26 -3.76 13.84
C ALA A 66 -7.30 -2.77 14.53
N GLN A 67 -7.68 -2.23 15.69
CA GLN A 67 -6.79 -1.39 16.50
C GLN A 67 -5.59 -2.16 17.05
N ASP A 68 -5.80 -3.38 17.53
CA ASP A 68 -4.71 -4.19 18.07
C ASP A 68 -3.75 -4.61 16.96
N LYS A 69 -4.28 -4.97 15.78
CA LYS A 69 -3.48 -5.18 14.57
C LYS A 69 -2.69 -3.92 14.19
N PHE A 70 -3.33 -2.75 14.17
CA PHE A 70 -2.65 -1.48 13.86
C PHE A 70 -1.50 -1.17 14.84
N LYS A 71 -1.65 -1.46 16.14
CA LYS A 71 -0.58 -1.30 17.13
C LYS A 71 0.61 -2.22 16.82
N ALA A 72 0.34 -3.48 16.48
CA ALA A 72 1.38 -4.43 16.09
C ALA A 72 2.09 -4.00 14.80
N ASP A 73 1.32 -3.63 13.77
CA ASP A 73 1.84 -3.14 12.48
C ASP A 73 2.66 -1.85 12.67
N LYS A 74 2.26 -0.96 13.60
CA LYS A 74 3.01 0.24 13.95
C LYS A 74 4.38 -0.10 14.57
N GLY A 75 4.44 -1.07 15.47
CA GLY A 75 5.71 -1.54 16.04
C GLY A 75 6.64 -2.11 14.96
N THR A 76 6.11 -2.94 14.07
CA THR A 76 6.85 -3.47 12.92
C THR A 76 7.35 -2.36 11.99
N TYR A 77 6.49 -1.37 11.70
CA TYR A 77 6.86 -0.21 10.89
C TYR A 77 7.99 0.61 11.54
N GLU A 78 7.94 0.86 12.84
CA GLU A 78 8.98 1.61 13.58
C GLU A 78 10.33 0.89 13.52
N ALA A 79 10.35 -0.43 13.69
CA ALA A 79 11.55 -1.24 13.54
C ALA A 79 12.10 -1.21 12.10
N ALA A 80 11.22 -1.37 11.11
CA ALA A 80 11.59 -1.28 9.69
C ALA A 80 12.11 0.13 9.32
N LEU A 81 11.51 1.19 9.89
CA LEU A 81 11.96 2.57 9.68
C LEU A 81 13.34 2.82 10.28
N ALA A 82 13.63 2.26 11.45
CA ALA A 82 14.96 2.34 12.06
C ALA A 82 16.02 1.65 11.19
N SER A 83 15.72 0.44 10.71
CA SER A 83 16.60 -0.29 9.78
C SER A 83 16.78 0.48 8.47
N TYR A 84 15.71 1.00 7.88
CA TYR A 84 15.76 1.83 6.68
C TYR A 84 16.69 3.05 6.87
N LYS A 85 16.57 3.78 7.98
CA LYS A 85 17.43 4.95 8.27
C LYS A 85 18.91 4.59 8.28
N THR A 86 19.27 3.46 8.91
CA THR A 86 20.66 2.99 8.96
C THR A 86 21.17 2.66 7.56
N VAL A 87 20.41 1.87 6.78
CA VAL A 87 20.80 1.47 5.43
C VAL A 87 20.85 2.68 4.49
N PHE A 88 19.89 3.60 4.59
CA PHE A 88 19.86 4.81 3.78
C PHE A 88 21.04 5.73 4.07
N THR A 89 21.41 5.89 5.35
CA THR A 89 22.58 6.71 5.74
C THR A 89 23.87 6.11 5.17
N ALA A 90 24.02 4.78 5.25
CA ALA A 90 25.19 4.10 4.69
C ALA A 90 25.23 4.24 3.14
N TYR A 91 24.09 4.07 2.47
CA TYR A 91 23.96 4.27 1.03
C TYR A 91 24.31 5.71 0.60
N ALA A 92 23.79 6.70 1.32
CA ALA A 92 24.07 8.12 1.04
C ALA A 92 25.55 8.45 1.24
N ALA A 93 26.17 7.93 2.29
CA ALA A 93 27.61 8.11 2.55
C ALA A 93 28.46 7.48 1.44
N ALA A 94 28.13 6.25 1.02
CA ALA A 94 28.85 5.58 -0.06
C ALA A 94 28.69 6.34 -1.40
N LYS A 95 27.49 6.81 -1.71
CA LYS A 95 27.23 7.64 -2.90
C LYS A 95 28.05 8.94 -2.88
N LYS A 96 28.17 9.58 -1.70
CA LYS A 96 28.99 10.77 -1.52
C LYS A 96 30.47 10.49 -1.81
N VAL A 97 31.01 9.38 -1.30
CA VAL A 97 32.40 8.96 -1.56
C VAL A 97 32.64 8.78 -3.07
N VAL A 98 31.72 8.12 -3.78
CA VAL A 98 31.82 7.94 -5.24
C VAL A 98 31.85 9.29 -5.97
N ALA A 99 30.98 10.23 -5.57
CA ALA A 99 30.92 11.56 -6.17
C ALA A 99 32.21 12.38 -5.91
N GLU A 100 32.75 12.32 -4.70
CA GLU A 100 34.00 13.00 -4.32
C GLU A 100 35.20 12.40 -5.07
N SER A 101 35.28 11.07 -5.19
CA SER A 101 36.31 10.39 -5.97
C SER A 101 36.28 10.78 -7.45
N PHE A 102 35.07 10.81 -8.05
CA PHE A 102 34.91 11.27 -9.44
C PHE A 102 35.35 12.72 -9.60
N LYS A 103 34.92 13.62 -8.68
CA LYS A 103 35.34 15.03 -8.72
C LYS A 103 36.86 15.19 -8.64
N ALA A 104 37.50 14.45 -7.75
CA ALA A 104 38.95 14.47 -7.61
C ALA A 104 39.66 13.98 -8.87
N ALA A 105 39.16 12.91 -9.52
CA ALA A 105 39.73 12.40 -10.77
C ALA A 105 39.59 13.41 -11.93
N VAL A 106 38.44 14.09 -12.03
CA VAL A 106 38.24 15.16 -13.04
C VAL A 106 39.17 16.36 -12.78
N GLN A 107 39.35 16.74 -11.52
CA GLN A 107 40.27 17.81 -11.14
C GLN A 107 41.70 17.45 -11.50
N ALA A 108 42.15 16.22 -11.22
CA ALA A 108 43.46 15.73 -11.59
C ALA A 108 43.69 15.72 -13.11
N ALA A 109 42.68 15.28 -13.87
CA ALA A 109 42.72 15.31 -15.34
C ALA A 109 42.84 16.74 -15.91
N ASN A 110 42.17 17.69 -15.29
CA ASN A 110 42.28 19.11 -15.67
C ASN A 110 43.65 19.69 -15.34
N ALA A 111 44.16 19.44 -14.14
CA ALA A 111 45.50 19.90 -13.75
C ALA A 111 46.60 19.33 -14.64
N ALA A 112 46.52 18.01 -14.96
CA ALA A 112 47.43 17.38 -15.89
C ALA A 112 47.37 18.01 -17.30
N TYR A 113 46.14 18.32 -17.77
CA TYR A 113 45.96 19.02 -19.03
C TYR A 113 46.57 20.43 -19.03
N GLU A 114 46.33 21.22 -17.98
CA GLU A 114 46.92 22.56 -17.84
C GLU A 114 48.44 22.51 -17.91
N THR A 115 49.04 21.59 -17.16
CA THR A 115 50.50 21.38 -17.17
C THR A 115 51.03 20.99 -18.55
N ALA A 116 50.39 19.99 -19.18
CA ALA A 116 50.79 19.51 -20.48
C ALA A 116 50.59 20.58 -21.59
N ASN A 117 49.51 21.34 -21.54
CA ASN A 117 49.19 22.41 -22.48
C ASN A 117 50.17 23.61 -22.34
N ALA A 118 50.58 23.93 -21.09
CA ALA A 118 51.56 24.97 -20.88
C ALA A 118 52.95 24.59 -21.38
N ALA A 119 53.33 23.30 -21.31
CA ALA A 119 54.61 22.79 -21.83
C ALA A 119 54.60 22.56 -23.34
N ALA A 120 53.43 22.54 -23.98
CA ALA A 120 53.29 22.24 -25.40
C ALA A 120 53.76 23.40 -26.31
N THR A 121 54.71 23.12 -27.15
CA THR A 121 55.30 24.08 -28.13
C THR A 121 54.69 23.91 -29.52
N THR A 122 54.01 22.80 -29.82
CA THR A 122 53.40 22.52 -31.13
C THR A 122 51.88 22.26 -30.97
N ASP A 123 51.13 22.48 -32.09
CA ASP A 123 49.70 22.19 -32.09
C ASP A 123 49.40 20.67 -31.93
N ALA A 124 50.29 19.81 -32.41
CA ALA A 124 50.19 18.37 -32.16
C ALA A 124 50.25 18.03 -30.66
N GLN A 125 51.20 18.57 -29.93
CA GLN A 125 51.32 18.39 -28.45
C GLN A 125 50.09 18.92 -27.70
N LYS A 126 49.49 20.05 -28.15
CA LYS A 126 48.23 20.57 -27.59
C LYS A 126 47.06 19.65 -27.89
N ALA A 127 47.00 19.05 -29.10
CA ALA A 127 45.98 18.08 -29.43
C ALA A 127 46.09 16.81 -28.59
N ASP A 128 47.30 16.29 -28.37
CA ASP A 128 47.57 15.15 -27.50
C ASP A 128 47.16 15.42 -26.03
N ALA A 129 47.46 16.59 -25.51
CA ALA A 129 47.03 16.99 -24.14
C ALA A 129 45.51 17.00 -24.02
N ARG A 130 44.77 17.50 -25.05
CA ARG A 130 43.32 17.45 -25.05
C ARG A 130 42.76 16.03 -25.13
N ALA A 131 43.36 15.18 -25.94
CA ALA A 131 42.99 13.79 -26.06
C ALA A 131 43.22 13.02 -24.74
N ALA A 132 44.34 13.24 -24.11
CA ALA A 132 44.68 12.64 -22.81
C ALA A 132 43.66 13.05 -21.72
N ARG A 133 43.31 14.34 -21.64
CA ARG A 133 42.27 14.82 -20.70
C ARG A 133 40.93 14.14 -20.96
N LYS A 134 40.50 14.08 -22.23
CA LYS A 134 39.24 13.44 -22.59
C LYS A 134 39.22 11.95 -22.21
N ALA A 135 40.31 11.24 -22.46
CA ALA A 135 40.44 9.84 -22.07
C ALA A 135 40.40 9.66 -20.53
N ALA A 136 41.10 10.51 -19.78
CA ALA A 136 41.09 10.46 -18.32
C ALA A 136 39.70 10.70 -17.72
N ILE A 137 38.96 11.67 -18.26
CA ILE A 137 37.57 11.95 -17.83
C ILE A 137 36.63 10.78 -18.18
N ALA A 138 36.80 10.18 -19.35
CA ALA A 138 36.03 8.99 -19.76
C ALA A 138 36.30 7.80 -18.83
N ALA A 139 37.57 7.54 -18.50
CA ALA A 139 37.96 6.50 -17.54
C ALA A 139 37.35 6.77 -16.14
N ALA A 140 37.42 8.01 -15.65
CA ALA A 140 36.80 8.40 -14.37
C ALA A 140 35.28 8.19 -14.38
N THR A 141 34.62 8.47 -15.51
CA THR A 141 33.17 8.22 -15.69
C THR A 141 32.84 6.73 -15.60
N THR A 142 33.62 5.88 -16.29
CA THR A 142 33.45 4.42 -16.22
C THR A 142 33.61 3.90 -14.77
N VAL A 143 34.61 4.37 -14.05
CA VAL A 143 34.85 3.99 -12.65
C VAL A 143 33.69 4.43 -11.77
N ARG A 144 33.18 5.65 -11.94
CA ARG A 144 32.00 6.16 -11.21
C ARG A 144 30.77 5.28 -11.46
N ASP A 145 30.50 4.98 -12.73
CA ASP A 145 29.30 4.23 -13.12
C ASP A 145 29.36 2.79 -12.61
N ALA A 146 30.53 2.16 -12.65
CA ALA A 146 30.75 0.86 -12.05
C ALA A 146 30.56 0.90 -10.50
N ALA A 147 31.08 1.93 -9.84
CA ALA A 147 30.90 2.11 -8.40
C ALA A 147 29.42 2.35 -8.04
N ILE A 148 28.68 3.13 -8.82
CA ILE A 148 27.22 3.31 -8.63
C ILE A 148 26.47 1.98 -8.81
N ALA A 149 26.82 1.22 -9.83
CA ALA A 149 26.21 -0.10 -10.08
C ALA A 149 26.42 -1.07 -8.88
N THR A 150 27.59 -1.04 -8.24
CA THR A 150 27.86 -1.86 -7.06
C THR A 150 27.08 -1.44 -5.82
N LEU A 151 26.65 -0.19 -5.71
CA LEU A 151 25.78 0.27 -4.63
C LEU A 151 24.37 -0.31 -4.72
N GLY A 152 23.94 -0.73 -5.90
CA GLY A 152 22.61 -1.27 -6.15
C GLY A 152 21.51 -0.22 -6.09
N ALA A 153 20.27 -0.69 -5.94
CA ALA A 153 19.10 0.18 -5.85
C ALA A 153 19.07 0.95 -4.52
N ALA A 154 18.58 2.19 -4.57
CA ALA A 154 18.39 2.97 -3.35
C ALA A 154 17.38 2.28 -2.41
N PRO A 155 17.62 2.30 -1.09
CA PRO A 155 16.70 1.73 -0.12
C PRO A 155 15.31 2.37 -0.21
N VAL A 156 14.27 1.53 -0.18
CA VAL A 156 12.87 1.98 -0.24
C VAL A 156 12.35 2.21 1.18
N ARG A 157 11.72 3.35 1.40
CA ARG A 157 11.12 3.69 2.68
C ARG A 157 9.92 2.78 2.98
N PRO A 158 9.79 2.23 4.21
CA PRO A 158 8.61 1.46 4.61
C PRO A 158 7.31 2.27 4.52
N VAL A 159 6.22 1.60 4.17
CA VAL A 159 4.88 2.20 4.11
C VAL A 159 4.29 2.26 5.50
N GLN A 160 3.78 3.42 5.89
CA GLN A 160 3.14 3.61 7.19
C GLN A 160 1.79 2.88 7.25
N PRO A 161 1.48 2.14 8.33
CA PRO A 161 0.19 1.50 8.49
C PRO A 161 -0.95 2.54 8.62
N VAL A 162 -2.10 2.22 8.04
CA VAL A 162 -3.29 3.07 8.06
C VAL A 162 -4.06 2.82 9.36
N ARG A 163 -4.42 3.91 10.05
CA ARG A 163 -5.23 3.85 11.27
C ARG A 163 -6.65 3.41 10.93
N PRO A 164 -7.23 2.42 11.66
CA PRO A 164 -8.61 2.02 11.45
C PRO A 164 -9.60 3.14 11.84
N THR A 165 -10.69 3.24 11.07
CA THR A 165 -11.76 4.21 11.33
C THR A 165 -12.78 3.63 12.32
N PRO A 166 -13.18 4.36 13.36
CA PRO A 166 -14.22 3.93 14.29
C PRO A 166 -15.56 3.69 13.58
N PRO A 167 -16.35 2.68 14.00
CA PRO A 167 -17.68 2.48 13.47
C PRO A 167 -18.61 3.65 13.82
N ALA A 168 -19.49 4.01 12.87
CA ALA A 168 -20.51 5.03 13.10
C ALA A 168 -21.51 4.55 14.14
N LYS A 169 -21.91 5.45 15.06
CA LYS A 169 -22.97 5.15 16.04
C LYS A 169 -24.30 4.96 15.32
N PRO A 170 -25.11 3.94 15.71
CA PRO A 170 -26.43 3.77 15.14
C PRO A 170 -27.32 4.97 15.45
N VAL A 171 -28.10 5.40 14.46
CA VAL A 171 -29.13 6.42 14.65
C VAL A 171 -30.33 5.74 15.31
N HIS A 172 -30.78 6.31 16.43
CA HIS A 172 -31.99 5.84 17.10
C HIS A 172 -33.21 6.18 16.22
N ILE A 173 -33.92 5.15 15.80
CA ILE A 173 -35.18 5.34 15.06
C ILE A 173 -36.28 5.42 16.12
N ASP A 174 -36.84 6.63 16.29
CA ASP A 174 -38.02 6.84 17.14
C ASP A 174 -39.25 6.26 16.43
N PRO A 175 -39.87 5.20 16.98
CA PRO A 175 -41.04 4.58 16.34
C PRO A 175 -42.26 5.51 16.29
N THR A 176 -42.27 6.61 17.07
CA THR A 176 -43.35 7.59 17.08
C THR A 176 -43.30 8.59 15.94
N HIS A 177 -42.11 8.73 15.28
CA HIS A 177 -41.87 9.59 14.12
C HIS A 177 -41.74 8.80 12.81
N ALA A 178 -42.30 7.59 12.72
CA ALA A 178 -42.39 6.90 11.44
C ALA A 178 -43.10 7.82 10.42
N PRO A 179 -42.58 8.05 9.23
CA PRO A 179 -43.24 8.87 8.22
C PRO A 179 -44.68 8.32 8.01
N LYS A 180 -45.69 9.17 8.26
CA LYS A 180 -47.07 8.81 8.03
C LYS A 180 -47.19 8.35 6.57
N ALA A 181 -47.61 7.09 6.37
CA ALA A 181 -47.77 6.54 5.03
C ALA A 181 -48.52 7.54 4.13
N PRO A 182 -48.11 7.76 2.88
CA PRO A 182 -48.83 8.63 1.98
C PRO A 182 -50.30 8.22 1.95
N LYS A 183 -51.19 9.18 2.26
CA LYS A 183 -52.63 8.96 2.22
C LYS A 183 -52.96 8.48 0.80
N ALA A 184 -53.54 7.27 0.69
CA ALA A 184 -53.95 6.74 -0.61
C ALA A 184 -54.81 7.79 -1.35
N PRO A 185 -54.62 7.97 -2.67
CA PRO A 185 -55.41 8.87 -3.45
C PRO A 185 -56.92 8.53 -3.26
N ALA A 186 -57.72 9.53 -2.96
CA ALA A 186 -59.17 9.35 -2.83
C ALA A 186 -59.71 8.75 -4.13
N THR A 187 -60.40 7.62 -4.02
CA THR A 187 -61.11 7.01 -5.18
C THR A 187 -62.08 8.04 -5.71
N PRO A 188 -62.05 8.39 -7.01
CA PRO A 188 -63.01 9.34 -7.58
C PRO A 188 -64.41 8.78 -7.44
N ALA A 189 -65.32 9.65 -7.01
CA ALA A 189 -66.74 9.31 -6.90
C ALA A 189 -67.35 8.91 -8.28
N PRO A 190 -68.28 7.93 -8.34
CA PRO A 190 -68.86 7.53 -9.60
C PRO A 190 -69.67 8.69 -10.21
N THR A 191 -69.38 9.01 -11.47
CA THR A 191 -70.07 10.01 -12.25
C THR A 191 -71.55 9.54 -12.49
N PRO A 192 -72.58 10.35 -12.22
CA PRO A 192 -73.95 9.98 -12.57
C PRO A 192 -74.14 9.93 -14.09
N THR A 193 -74.60 8.81 -14.59
CA THR A 193 -74.97 8.62 -16.00
C THR A 193 -76.29 9.27 -16.24
N PRO A 194 -76.54 9.99 -17.39
CA PRO A 194 -77.75 10.62 -17.75
C PRO A 194 -78.92 9.64 -18.10
#